data_9c33d0950dc07478decfeb33a1a4647f
#
_entry.id   9c33d0950dc07478decfeb33a1a4647f
#
_cell.length_a   1.000
_cell.length_b   1.000
_cell.length_c   1.000
_cell.angle_alpha   90.00
_cell.angle_beta   90.00
_cell.angle_gamma   90.00
#
_symmetry.space_group_name_H-M   'P 1'
#
loop_
_entity.id
_entity.type
_entity.pdbx_description
1 polymer ?
#
loop_
_entity_poly.entity_id
_entity_poly.type
_entity_poly.pdbx_seq_one_letter_code
_entity_poly.pdbx_strand_id
1 'polypeptide(L)'
;MINGGKVILREKRLADAWDDYTWEADPELAHLDAAPVVDITFPQYLLDYTYELRNSHSSGCRFAVDTLDGKHIGNCSYYNLNKIKGETELGIMIGNRDYWNKGWGVDVVNTLVNYIFAQTNLNRIHLKTLESNIRAQKCFQKCGFTPYGHMVRDGFSFMLMGIHLKQWQEQQANNLAQPSDLST
;
A
#
# COMPACT_ATOMS: atom_id res chain seq x y z
N MET A 1 14.23 -6.71 -1.24
CA MET A 1 13.80 -5.71 -2.25
C MET A 1 12.91 -6.40 -3.26
N ILE A 2 11.79 -5.77 -3.63
CA ILE A 2 10.82 -6.27 -4.60
C ILE A 2 10.70 -5.21 -5.69
N ASN A 3 10.96 -5.56 -6.93
CA ASN A 3 10.98 -4.61 -8.05
C ASN A 3 9.60 -4.59 -8.74
N GLY A 4 9.07 -3.40 -8.93
CA GLY A 4 7.93 -3.09 -9.81
C GLY A 4 8.40 -2.51 -11.15
N GLY A 5 7.47 -1.99 -11.94
CA GLY A 5 7.79 -1.31 -13.19
C GLY A 5 8.37 0.10 -13.00
N LYS A 6 7.94 0.80 -11.96
CA LYS A 6 8.36 2.17 -11.62
C LYS A 6 8.94 2.28 -10.21
N VAL A 7 8.67 1.29 -9.34
CA VAL A 7 8.99 1.35 -7.91
C VAL A 7 9.84 0.17 -7.46
N ILE A 8 10.50 0.38 -6.32
CA ILE A 8 11.17 -0.65 -5.53
C ILE A 8 10.53 -0.64 -4.14
N LEU A 9 10.02 -1.80 -3.70
CA LEU A 9 9.59 -1.97 -2.31
C LEU A 9 10.76 -2.58 -1.52
N ARG A 10 11.17 -1.88 -0.47
CA ARG A 10 12.31 -2.28 0.36
C ARG A 10 11.97 -2.20 1.86
N GLU A 11 12.79 -2.82 2.66
CA GLU A 11 12.74 -2.63 4.11
C GLU A 11 12.92 -1.15 4.47
N LYS A 12 12.22 -0.71 5.49
CA LYS A 12 12.34 0.65 6.03
C LYS A 12 13.70 0.84 6.70
N ARG A 13 14.20 2.06 6.62
CA ARG A 13 15.50 2.49 7.18
C ARG A 13 15.32 3.69 8.07
N LEU A 14 16.27 3.92 8.95
CA LEU A 14 16.24 5.12 9.80
C LEU A 14 16.25 6.42 8.99
N ALA A 15 16.87 6.41 7.80
CA ALA A 15 16.89 7.54 6.90
C ALA A 15 15.49 7.95 6.36
N ASP A 16 14.52 7.02 6.40
CA ASP A 16 13.15 7.29 5.93
C ASP A 16 12.31 8.08 6.97
N ALA A 17 12.78 8.14 8.23
CA ALA A 17 12.02 8.66 9.35
C ALA A 17 11.57 10.12 9.17
N TRP A 18 12.38 10.96 8.48
CA TRP A 18 12.02 12.35 8.24
C TRP A 18 10.85 12.48 7.26
N ASP A 19 10.89 11.73 6.16
CA ASP A 19 9.82 11.74 5.16
C ASP A 19 8.53 11.20 5.79
N ASP A 20 8.60 10.07 6.50
CA ASP A 20 7.45 9.48 7.19
C ASP A 20 6.83 10.45 8.20
N TYR A 21 7.67 11.08 9.04
CA TYR A 21 7.23 12.08 10.00
C TYR A 21 6.48 13.23 9.31
N THR A 22 7.04 13.77 8.22
CA THR A 22 6.42 14.89 7.51
C THR A 22 5.09 14.51 6.87
N TRP A 23 4.94 13.26 6.43
CA TRP A 23 3.68 12.77 5.87
C TRP A 23 2.64 12.46 6.95
N GLU A 24 3.04 11.89 8.08
CA GLU A 24 2.14 11.57 9.19
C GLU A 24 1.72 12.82 9.97
N ALA A 25 2.54 13.88 9.97
CA ALA A 25 2.22 15.19 10.54
C ALA A 25 1.40 16.08 9.59
N ASP A 26 1.21 15.68 8.32
CA ASP A 26 0.40 16.42 7.36
C ASP A 26 -1.11 16.10 7.56
N PRO A 27 -1.96 17.10 7.85
CA PRO A 27 -3.37 16.85 8.17
C PRO A 27 -4.18 16.22 7.01
N GLU A 28 -3.84 16.54 5.74
CA GLU A 28 -4.53 15.95 4.59
C GLU A 28 -4.15 14.48 4.43
N LEU A 29 -2.86 14.15 4.56
CA LEU A 29 -2.39 12.77 4.45
C LEU A 29 -2.91 11.92 5.60
N ALA A 30 -2.86 12.42 6.84
CA ALA A 30 -3.43 11.77 8.00
C ALA A 30 -4.95 11.53 7.83
N HIS A 31 -5.70 12.53 7.33
CA HIS A 31 -7.12 12.35 7.02
C HIS A 31 -7.35 11.27 5.96
N LEU A 32 -6.58 11.25 4.87
CA LEU A 32 -6.71 10.25 3.80
C LEU A 32 -6.37 8.84 4.27
N ASP A 33 -5.52 8.70 5.28
CA ASP A 33 -5.17 7.43 5.94
C ASP A 33 -6.13 7.06 7.09
N ALA A 34 -7.10 7.94 7.38
CA ALA A 34 -8.01 7.85 8.53
C ALA A 34 -7.26 7.66 9.86
N ALA A 35 -6.14 8.34 10.00
CA ALA A 35 -5.26 8.32 11.15
C ALA A 35 -5.24 9.68 11.86
N PRO A 36 -4.92 9.74 13.17
CA PRO A 36 -4.64 11.00 13.83
C PRO A 36 -3.38 11.65 13.25
N VAL A 37 -3.38 12.98 13.20
CA VAL A 37 -2.18 13.75 12.85
C VAL A 37 -1.12 13.53 13.92
N VAL A 38 0.11 13.23 13.51
CA VAL A 38 1.25 13.12 14.44
C VAL A 38 1.56 14.50 15.00
N ASP A 39 1.38 14.67 16.31
CA ASP A 39 1.57 15.92 17.07
C ASP A 39 2.64 15.74 18.16
N ILE A 40 3.80 15.24 17.75
CA ILE A 40 4.99 15.14 18.59
C ILE A 40 6.18 15.74 17.85
N THR A 41 7.26 16.08 18.59
CA THR A 41 8.47 16.59 17.95
C THR A 41 9.21 15.49 17.16
N PHE A 42 9.93 15.87 16.11
CA PHE A 42 10.70 14.89 15.33
C PHE A 42 11.69 14.06 16.18
N PRO A 43 12.41 14.61 17.19
CA PRO A 43 13.25 13.76 18.05
C PRO A 43 12.46 12.69 18.82
N GLN A 44 11.25 12.96 19.25
CA GLN A 44 10.38 11.96 19.91
C GLN A 44 9.93 10.91 18.89
N TYR A 45 9.44 11.33 17.73
CA TYR A 45 9.09 10.44 16.62
C TYR A 45 10.24 9.52 16.22
N LEU A 46 11.47 10.04 16.13
CA LEU A 46 12.66 9.28 15.76
C LEU A 46 13.01 8.19 16.79
N LEU A 47 12.76 8.41 18.07
CA LEU A 47 12.93 7.39 19.11
C LEU A 47 11.93 6.25 18.91
N ASP A 48 10.66 6.57 18.72
CA ASP A 48 9.59 5.59 18.49
C ASP A 48 9.83 4.81 17.19
N TYR A 49 10.19 5.51 16.12
CA TYR A 49 10.55 4.93 14.83
C TYR A 49 11.72 3.94 14.93
N THR A 50 12.76 4.33 15.69
CA THR A 50 13.94 3.45 15.95
C THR A 50 13.53 2.21 16.71
N TYR A 51 12.65 2.34 17.69
CA TYR A 51 12.14 1.21 18.45
C TYR A 51 11.32 0.26 17.55
N GLU A 52 10.43 0.80 16.72
CA GLU A 52 9.64 0.02 15.77
C GLU A 52 10.51 -0.75 14.76
N LEU A 53 11.54 -0.10 14.20
CA LEU A 53 12.46 -0.77 13.26
C LEU A 53 13.17 -1.97 13.89
N ARG A 54 13.49 -1.91 15.19
CA ARG A 54 14.19 -3.00 15.92
C ARG A 54 13.25 -4.13 16.31
N ASN A 55 11.96 -3.83 16.51
CA ASN A 55 10.97 -4.75 17.08
C ASN A 55 9.89 -5.18 16.07
N SER A 56 10.09 -4.97 14.78
CA SER A 56 9.13 -5.32 13.72
C SER A 56 9.02 -6.83 13.50
N HIS A 57 8.50 -7.55 14.51
CA HIS A 57 8.27 -9.01 14.46
C HIS A 57 6.79 -9.37 14.41
N SER A 58 5.92 -8.46 14.02
CA SER A 58 4.48 -8.68 14.04
C SER A 58 3.92 -9.20 12.69
N SER A 59 2.71 -9.68 12.73
CA SER A 59 1.86 -10.34 11.73
C SER A 59 1.67 -9.62 10.38
N GLY A 60 2.74 -9.09 9.78
CA GLY A 60 2.72 -8.38 8.50
C GLY A 60 4.09 -7.87 8.10
N CYS A 61 4.18 -7.28 6.93
CA CYS A 61 5.40 -6.64 6.43
C CYS A 61 5.11 -5.19 6.05
N ARG A 62 6.05 -4.30 6.41
CA ARG A 62 6.04 -2.87 6.03
C ARG A 62 7.20 -2.60 5.08
N PHE A 63 6.93 -1.87 4.02
CA PHE A 63 7.92 -1.50 3.02
C PHE A 63 7.93 0.02 2.83
N ALA A 64 9.12 0.56 2.66
CA ALA A 64 9.31 1.84 2.03
C ALA A 64 9.15 1.67 0.51
N VAL A 65 8.58 2.66 -0.14
CA VAL A 65 8.39 2.74 -1.58
C VAL A 65 9.38 3.75 -2.14
N ASP A 66 10.34 3.25 -2.89
CA ASP A 66 11.28 4.09 -3.62
C ASP A 66 10.96 4.10 -5.12
N THR A 67 11.36 5.16 -5.81
CA THR A 67 11.49 5.19 -7.27
C THR A 67 12.71 4.35 -7.69
N LEU A 68 12.84 4.03 -8.99
CA LEU A 68 13.98 3.27 -9.49
C LEU A 68 15.33 3.98 -9.31
N ASP A 69 15.31 5.33 -9.21
CA ASP A 69 16.47 6.17 -8.91
C ASP A 69 16.70 6.36 -7.40
N GLY A 70 15.94 5.66 -6.56
CA GLY A 70 16.17 5.56 -5.11
C GLY A 70 15.54 6.67 -4.26
N LYS A 71 14.62 7.48 -4.82
CA LYS A 71 13.90 8.49 -4.04
C LYS A 71 12.74 7.85 -3.27
N HIS A 72 12.69 8.05 -1.96
CA HIS A 72 11.59 7.63 -1.11
C HIS A 72 10.34 8.47 -1.38
N ILE A 73 9.20 7.82 -1.71
CA ILE A 73 7.97 8.49 -2.13
C ILE A 73 6.74 8.08 -1.33
N GLY A 74 6.84 7.05 -0.50
CA GLY A 74 5.71 6.54 0.26
C GLY A 74 5.99 5.23 0.97
N ASN A 75 4.93 4.62 1.45
CA ASN A 75 4.97 3.36 2.19
C ASN A 75 3.87 2.42 1.72
N CYS A 76 4.10 1.12 1.86
CA CYS A 76 3.05 0.13 1.73
C CYS A 76 3.26 -1.01 2.74
N SER A 77 2.20 -1.73 3.01
CA SER A 77 2.22 -2.82 3.98
C SER A 77 1.15 -3.85 3.69
N TYR A 78 1.34 -5.07 4.21
CA TYR A 78 0.24 -5.98 4.46
C TYR A 78 0.29 -6.43 5.93
N TYR A 79 -0.87 -6.58 6.54
CA TYR A 79 -1.03 -6.82 7.97
C TYR A 79 -2.33 -7.58 8.26
N ASN A 80 -2.63 -7.84 9.53
CA ASN A 80 -3.79 -8.63 9.92
C ASN A 80 -3.84 -10.00 9.23
N LEU A 81 -2.68 -10.66 9.15
CA LEU A 81 -2.52 -11.95 8.50
C LEU A 81 -3.36 -13.01 9.21
N ASN A 82 -4.40 -13.49 8.55
CA ASN A 82 -5.26 -14.57 9.03
C ASN A 82 -5.02 -15.85 8.21
N LYS A 83 -4.15 -16.72 8.71
CA LYS A 83 -3.80 -17.97 8.03
C LYS A 83 -4.97 -18.97 7.94
N ILE A 84 -5.94 -18.90 8.88
CA ILE A 84 -7.10 -19.79 8.89
C ILE A 84 -8.06 -19.41 7.76
N LYS A 85 -8.34 -18.11 7.60
CA LYS A 85 -9.19 -17.61 6.50
C LYS A 85 -8.43 -17.47 5.19
N GLY A 86 -7.11 -17.51 5.22
CA GLY A 86 -6.26 -17.29 4.04
C GLY A 86 -6.30 -15.84 3.53
N GLU A 87 -6.36 -14.84 4.41
CA GLU A 87 -6.53 -13.44 4.02
C GLU A 87 -5.57 -12.49 4.76
N THR A 88 -5.31 -11.33 4.15
CA THR A 88 -4.57 -10.22 4.75
C THR A 88 -5.13 -8.88 4.30
N GLU A 89 -4.88 -7.83 5.08
CA GLU A 89 -5.23 -6.45 4.75
C GLU A 89 -4.03 -5.74 4.14
N LEU A 90 -4.25 -4.94 3.08
CA LEU A 90 -3.23 -4.15 2.39
C LEU A 90 -3.42 -2.67 2.72
N GLY A 91 -2.31 -1.97 2.96
CA GLY A 91 -2.24 -0.53 3.12
C GLY A 91 -1.19 0.11 2.21
N ILE A 92 -1.47 1.32 1.74
CA ILE A 92 -0.56 2.11 0.90
C ILE A 92 -0.74 3.59 1.17
N MET A 93 0.37 4.31 1.26
CA MET A 93 0.44 5.76 1.24
C MET A 93 1.52 6.21 0.23
N ILE A 94 1.15 7.06 -0.74
CA ILE A 94 2.10 7.86 -1.50
C ILE A 94 2.14 9.23 -0.86
N GLY A 95 3.12 9.46 0.00
CA GLY A 95 3.25 10.68 0.78
C GLY A 95 3.72 11.87 -0.06
N ASN A 96 4.61 11.62 -1.02
CA ASN A 96 5.07 12.67 -1.93
C ASN A 96 4.04 12.96 -3.03
N ARG A 97 3.42 14.14 -2.96
CA ARG A 97 2.34 14.57 -3.87
C ARG A 97 2.74 14.69 -5.34
N ASP A 98 4.02 14.90 -5.62
CA ASP A 98 4.54 14.97 -6.99
C ASP A 98 4.32 13.68 -7.79
N TYR A 99 4.10 12.58 -7.08
CA TYR A 99 3.89 11.25 -7.65
C TYR A 99 2.41 10.86 -7.77
N TRP A 100 1.48 11.73 -7.33
CA TRP A 100 0.05 11.48 -7.41
C TRP A 100 -0.47 11.53 -8.85
N ASN A 101 -1.52 10.76 -9.14
CA ASN A 101 -2.21 10.70 -10.45
C ASN A 101 -1.34 10.30 -11.66
N LYS A 102 -0.13 9.76 -11.44
CA LYS A 102 0.84 9.39 -12.46
C LYS A 102 1.07 7.87 -12.56
N GLY A 103 0.17 7.06 -11.96
CA GLY A 103 0.23 5.60 -12.00
C GLY A 103 1.17 4.94 -10.97
N TRP A 104 1.89 5.70 -10.16
CA TRP A 104 2.80 5.16 -9.14
C TRP A 104 2.09 4.28 -8.12
N GLY A 105 0.94 4.72 -7.59
CA GLY A 105 0.15 3.92 -6.66
C GLY A 105 -0.32 2.60 -7.25
N VAL A 106 -0.68 2.58 -8.54
CA VAL A 106 -1.07 1.35 -9.25
C VAL A 106 0.11 0.38 -9.31
N ASP A 107 1.31 0.87 -9.62
CA ASP A 107 2.51 0.03 -9.68
C ASP A 107 2.88 -0.54 -8.30
N VAL A 108 2.80 0.28 -7.23
CA VAL A 108 3.01 -0.19 -5.85
C VAL A 108 2.04 -1.31 -5.49
N VAL A 109 0.73 -1.10 -5.72
CA VAL A 109 -0.31 -2.07 -5.37
C VAL A 109 -0.11 -3.37 -6.13
N ASN A 110 0.11 -3.31 -7.45
CA ASN A 110 0.36 -4.51 -8.26
C ASN A 110 1.61 -5.25 -7.80
N THR A 111 2.70 -4.54 -7.51
CA THR A 111 3.95 -5.13 -7.02
C THR A 111 3.74 -5.84 -5.69
N LEU A 112 3.02 -5.21 -4.76
CA LEU A 112 2.74 -5.80 -3.45
C LEU A 112 1.77 -6.99 -3.54
N VAL A 113 0.70 -6.91 -4.34
CA VAL A 113 -0.25 -8.00 -4.58
C VAL A 113 0.46 -9.21 -5.19
N ASN A 114 1.29 -9.00 -6.21
CA ASN A 114 2.08 -10.06 -6.83
C ASN A 114 3.01 -10.73 -5.81
N TYR A 115 3.69 -9.94 -4.99
CA TYR A 115 4.54 -10.45 -3.92
C TYR A 115 3.76 -11.30 -2.91
N ILE A 116 2.64 -10.79 -2.40
CA ILE A 116 1.83 -11.48 -1.39
C ILE A 116 1.36 -12.83 -1.95
N PHE A 117 0.73 -12.87 -3.12
CA PHE A 117 0.22 -14.12 -3.70
C PHE A 117 1.33 -15.09 -4.12
N ALA A 118 2.50 -14.59 -4.52
CA ALA A 118 3.63 -15.45 -4.89
C ALA A 118 4.38 -16.04 -3.67
N GLN A 119 4.40 -15.31 -2.54
CA GLN A 119 5.20 -15.70 -1.36
C GLN A 119 4.37 -16.27 -0.22
N THR A 120 3.05 -16.28 -0.35
CA THR A 120 2.15 -16.76 0.70
C THR A 120 1.09 -17.71 0.14
N ASN A 121 0.49 -18.50 1.01
CA ASN A 121 -0.66 -19.38 0.66
C ASN A 121 -2.00 -18.65 0.88
N LEU A 122 -2.03 -17.33 0.79
CA LEU A 122 -3.25 -16.55 0.95
C LEU A 122 -4.09 -16.62 -0.33
N ASN A 123 -5.40 -16.60 -0.13
CA ASN A 123 -6.37 -16.65 -1.24
C ASN A 123 -7.14 -15.34 -1.43
N ARG A 124 -6.96 -14.37 -0.50
CA ARG A 124 -7.65 -13.08 -0.54
C ARG A 124 -6.78 -11.98 0.05
N ILE A 125 -6.78 -10.84 -0.63
CA ILE A 125 -6.26 -9.57 -0.11
C ILE A 125 -7.43 -8.59 -0.05
N HIS A 126 -7.60 -7.91 1.06
CA HIS A 126 -8.63 -6.89 1.23
C HIS A 126 -8.01 -5.57 1.73
N LEU A 127 -8.78 -4.51 1.62
CA LEU A 127 -8.41 -3.19 2.12
C LEU A 127 -9.67 -2.40 2.47
N LYS A 128 -9.46 -1.30 3.18
CA LYS A 128 -10.46 -0.26 3.37
C LYS A 128 -9.90 1.07 2.88
N THR A 129 -10.72 1.87 2.24
CA THR A 129 -10.39 3.23 1.81
C THR A 129 -11.56 4.15 2.11
N LEU A 130 -11.29 5.42 2.40
CA LEU A 130 -12.36 6.38 2.64
C LEU A 130 -13.29 6.47 1.42
N GLU A 131 -14.60 6.57 1.66
CA GLU A 131 -15.58 6.80 0.58
C GLU A 131 -15.33 8.12 -0.15
N SER A 132 -14.76 9.11 0.52
CA SER A 132 -14.34 10.38 -0.07
C SER A 132 -13.06 10.30 -0.90
N ASN A 133 -12.22 9.25 -0.70
CA ASN A 133 -10.94 9.11 -1.40
C ASN A 133 -11.10 8.41 -2.77
N ILE A 134 -11.76 9.10 -3.70
CA ILE A 134 -12.04 8.60 -5.07
C ILE A 134 -10.74 8.23 -5.81
N ARG A 135 -9.64 8.95 -5.56
CA ARG A 135 -8.34 8.65 -6.16
C ARG A 135 -7.84 7.26 -5.77
N ALA A 136 -7.89 6.93 -4.49
CA ALA A 136 -7.47 5.61 -4.01
C ALA A 136 -8.41 4.51 -4.52
N GLN A 137 -9.71 4.71 -4.51
CA GLN A 137 -10.69 3.75 -5.06
C GLN A 137 -10.39 3.43 -6.52
N LYS A 138 -10.18 4.45 -7.36
CA LYS A 138 -9.80 4.26 -8.78
C LYS A 138 -8.46 3.53 -8.93
N CYS A 139 -7.50 3.79 -8.05
CA CYS A 139 -6.21 3.08 -8.03
C CYS A 139 -6.43 1.59 -7.78
N PHE A 140 -7.16 1.23 -6.72
CA PHE A 140 -7.43 -0.16 -6.37
C PHE A 140 -8.27 -0.88 -7.42
N GLN A 141 -9.27 -0.22 -8.00
CA GLN A 141 -10.06 -0.78 -9.12
C GLN A 141 -9.18 -1.14 -10.32
N LYS A 142 -8.22 -0.29 -10.68
CA LYS A 142 -7.26 -0.57 -11.77
C LYS A 142 -6.37 -1.77 -11.47
N CYS A 143 -6.15 -2.10 -10.19
CA CYS A 143 -5.41 -3.27 -9.74
C CYS A 143 -6.30 -4.52 -9.56
N GLY A 144 -7.58 -4.44 -9.93
CA GLY A 144 -8.51 -5.57 -9.88
C GLY A 144 -9.26 -5.74 -8.56
N PHE A 145 -9.12 -4.83 -7.61
CA PHE A 145 -9.94 -4.86 -6.40
C PHE A 145 -11.39 -4.45 -6.71
N THR A 146 -12.32 -5.20 -6.15
CA THR A 146 -13.75 -4.94 -6.28
C THR A 146 -14.35 -4.56 -4.93
N PRO A 147 -15.30 -3.60 -4.87
CA PRO A 147 -16.04 -3.29 -3.65
C PRO A 147 -16.87 -4.51 -3.21
N TYR A 148 -16.91 -4.75 -1.89
CA TYR A 148 -17.75 -5.80 -1.32
C TYR A 148 -18.57 -5.35 -0.10
N GLY A 149 -18.38 -4.13 0.37
CA GLY A 149 -19.12 -3.60 1.52
C GLY A 149 -18.70 -2.20 1.91
N HIS A 150 -19.35 -1.69 2.94
CA HIS A 150 -19.09 -0.41 3.57
C HIS A 150 -19.00 -0.58 5.08
N MET A 151 -18.25 0.29 5.75
CA MET A 151 -18.23 0.35 7.22
C MET A 151 -18.04 1.78 7.69
N VAL A 152 -18.56 2.06 8.87
CA VAL A 152 -18.28 3.31 9.59
C VAL A 152 -17.48 2.97 10.83
N ARG A 153 -16.38 3.67 11.04
CA ARG A 153 -15.52 3.50 12.21
C ARG A 153 -14.85 4.82 12.55
N ASP A 154 -14.83 5.17 13.83
CA ASP A 154 -14.16 6.37 14.36
C ASP A 154 -14.55 7.67 13.62
N GLY A 155 -15.83 7.77 13.17
CA GLY A 155 -16.35 8.91 12.41
C GLY A 155 -16.01 8.92 10.93
N PHE A 156 -15.30 7.92 10.42
CA PHE A 156 -14.97 7.77 9.00
C PHE A 156 -15.85 6.73 8.32
N SER A 157 -16.28 7.02 7.09
CA SER A 157 -16.98 6.08 6.21
C SER A 157 -15.99 5.45 5.23
N PHE A 158 -15.93 4.12 5.22
CA PHE A 158 -15.01 3.34 4.40
C PHE A 158 -15.76 2.48 3.39
N MET A 159 -15.23 2.43 2.18
CA MET A 159 -15.47 1.38 1.21
C MET A 159 -14.52 0.22 1.46
N LEU A 160 -15.05 -1.00 1.56
CA LEU A 160 -14.28 -2.22 1.68
C LEU A 160 -14.06 -2.82 0.28
N MET A 161 -12.82 -3.10 -0.07
CA MET A 161 -12.48 -3.66 -1.37
C MET A 161 -11.60 -4.91 -1.21
N GLY A 162 -11.70 -5.84 -2.15
CA GLY A 162 -10.93 -7.08 -2.10
C GLY A 162 -10.62 -7.65 -3.47
N ILE A 163 -9.57 -8.48 -3.52
CA ILE A 163 -9.18 -9.28 -4.67
C ILE A 163 -8.90 -10.72 -4.22
N HIS A 164 -9.37 -11.70 -4.97
CA HIS A 164 -9.11 -13.11 -4.73
C HIS A 164 -7.98 -13.62 -5.63
N LEU A 165 -7.21 -14.60 -5.14
CA LEU A 165 -6.12 -15.24 -5.86
C LEU A 165 -6.55 -15.70 -7.26
N LYS A 166 -7.73 -16.33 -7.39
CA LYS A 166 -8.25 -16.80 -8.69
C LYS A 166 -8.46 -15.64 -9.65
N GLN A 167 -9.07 -14.54 -9.20
CA GLN A 167 -9.29 -13.34 -9.99
C GLN A 167 -7.96 -12.73 -10.45
N TRP A 168 -6.98 -12.65 -9.56
CA TRP A 168 -5.65 -12.16 -9.89
C TRP A 168 -4.97 -13.06 -10.95
N GLN A 169 -5.05 -14.38 -10.81
CA GLN A 169 -4.48 -15.33 -11.78
C GLN A 169 -5.11 -15.17 -13.18
N GLU A 170 -6.42 -15.00 -13.26
CA GLU A 170 -7.14 -14.74 -14.51
C GLU A 170 -6.70 -13.43 -15.16
N GLN A 171 -6.48 -12.37 -14.38
CA GLN A 171 -5.96 -11.10 -14.89
C GLN A 171 -4.53 -11.23 -15.41
N GLN A 172 -3.64 -11.97 -14.71
CA GLN A 172 -2.28 -12.21 -15.18
C GLN A 172 -2.28 -12.98 -16.50
N ALA A 173 -3.11 -14.01 -16.62
CA ALA A 173 -3.23 -14.79 -17.87
C ALA A 173 -3.72 -13.93 -19.05
N ASN A 174 -4.69 -13.07 -18.82
CA ASN A 174 -5.22 -12.15 -19.85
C ASN A 174 -4.18 -11.10 -20.28
N ASN A 175 -3.38 -10.59 -19.36
CA ASN A 175 -2.30 -9.64 -19.66
C ASN A 175 -1.18 -10.29 -20.50
N LEU A 176 -0.90 -11.56 -20.28
CA LEU A 176 0.09 -12.32 -21.08
C LEU A 176 -0.44 -12.72 -22.45
N ALA A 177 -1.76 -12.85 -22.61
CA ALA A 177 -2.40 -13.23 -23.87
C ALA A 177 -2.63 -12.06 -24.84
N GLN A 178 -2.50 -10.80 -24.38
CA GLN A 178 -2.52 -9.63 -25.27
C GLN A 178 -1.11 -9.39 -25.79
N PRO A 179 -0.84 -9.61 -27.10
CA PRO A 179 0.43 -9.21 -27.69
C PRO A 179 0.58 -7.70 -27.53
N SER A 180 1.75 -7.26 -27.08
CA SER A 180 2.12 -5.85 -27.18
C SER A 180 2.04 -5.48 -28.66
N ASP A 181 1.01 -4.73 -29.06
CA ASP A 181 1.02 -4.01 -30.32
C ASP A 181 2.13 -2.96 -30.26
N LEU A 182 3.35 -3.44 -30.50
CA LEU A 182 4.47 -2.63 -30.95
C LEU A 182 4.25 -2.46 -32.46
N SER A 183 3.46 -1.50 -32.84
CA SER A 183 3.32 -1.08 -34.23
C SER A 183 3.63 0.40 -34.33
N THR A 184 4.84 0.61 -34.89
CA THR A 184 5.33 1.77 -35.67
C THR A 184 5.23 3.14 -35.04
#